data_1d6265815fe22a3e55a274ebcd34af37
#
_entry.id   1d6265815fe22a3e55a274ebcd34af37
#
_cell.length_a   1.000
_cell.length_b   1.000
_cell.length_c   1.000
_cell.angle_alpha   90.00
_cell.angle_beta   90.00
_cell.angle_gamma   90.00
#
_symmetry.space_group_name_H-M   'P 1'
#
loop_
_entity.id
_entity.type
_entity.pdbx_description
1 polymer ?
#
loop_
_entity_poly.entity_id
_entity_poly.type
_entity_poly.pdbx_seq_one_letter_code
_entity_poly.pdbx_strand_id
1 'polypeptide(L)'
;MVARASTTSDVFNAVGDVHRRAILDALLTGEKAVGAIVGDVSMSQPQVSRHLRVLGEVGLVKCRAEGRRRLYRLAPEQLQPMQDWVAKYERAINDRLDRIEDYLEALQRQGDDSDT
;
A
#
# COMPACT_ATOMS: atom_id res chain seq x y z
N MET A 1 -3.44 26.21 19.60
CA MET A 1 -2.54 25.34 18.85
C MET A 1 -3.34 24.25 18.16
N VAL A 2 -3.16 24.13 16.88
CA VAL A 2 -3.86 23.10 16.14
C VAL A 2 -3.25 21.74 16.49
N ALA A 3 -4.07 20.82 16.92
CA ALA A 3 -3.62 19.47 17.17
C ALA A 3 -3.09 18.88 15.88
N ARG A 4 -1.98 18.20 15.97
CA ARG A 4 -1.41 17.49 14.83
C ARG A 4 -2.42 16.45 14.36
N ALA A 5 -2.48 16.24 13.05
CA ALA A 5 -3.33 15.22 12.48
C ALA A 5 -3.02 13.88 13.14
N SER A 6 -4.06 13.04 13.29
CA SER A 6 -3.88 11.73 13.89
C SER A 6 -2.93 10.90 13.04
N THR A 7 -2.29 9.89 13.65
CA THR A 7 -1.41 8.95 12.94
C THR A 7 -2.14 8.31 11.76
N THR A 8 -3.43 8.02 11.94
CA THR A 8 -4.26 7.47 10.87
C THR A 8 -4.32 8.39 9.66
N SER A 9 -4.56 9.69 9.91
CA SER A 9 -4.61 10.69 8.85
C SER A 9 -3.27 10.82 8.15
N ASP A 10 -2.17 10.79 8.92
CA ASP A 10 -0.82 10.88 8.37
C ASP A 10 -0.51 9.69 7.46
N VAL A 11 -0.90 8.49 7.84
CA VAL A 11 -0.69 7.29 7.04
C VAL A 11 -1.45 7.38 5.71
N PHE A 12 -2.72 7.79 5.75
CA PHE A 12 -3.51 7.95 4.54
C PHE A 12 -2.89 8.98 3.61
N ASN A 13 -2.46 10.10 4.16
CA ASN A 13 -1.80 11.15 3.38
C ASN A 13 -0.50 10.64 2.77
N ALA A 14 0.29 9.91 3.54
CA ALA A 14 1.58 9.39 3.05
C ALA A 14 1.40 8.45 1.87
N VAL A 15 0.41 7.54 1.91
CA VAL A 15 0.19 6.60 0.81
C VAL A 15 -0.63 7.22 -0.32
N GLY A 16 -1.11 8.44 -0.17
CA GLY A 16 -1.84 9.14 -1.22
C GLY A 16 -0.97 9.58 -2.39
N ASP A 17 0.33 9.59 -2.22
CA ASP A 17 1.29 10.01 -3.24
C ASP A 17 1.81 8.80 -4.01
N VAL A 18 1.73 8.84 -5.35
CA VAL A 18 2.13 7.71 -6.20
C VAL A 18 3.61 7.39 -6.07
N HIS A 19 4.45 8.42 -5.87
CA HIS A 19 5.89 8.22 -5.75
C HIS A 19 6.25 7.54 -4.42
N ARG A 20 5.57 7.91 -3.34
CA ARG A 20 5.77 7.23 -2.06
C ARG A 20 5.30 5.78 -2.11
N ARG A 21 4.19 5.50 -2.83
CA ARG A 21 3.77 4.11 -3.01
C ARG A 21 4.81 3.29 -3.78
N ALA A 22 5.46 3.90 -4.79
CA ALA A 22 6.51 3.21 -5.53
C ALA A 22 7.68 2.82 -4.62
N ILE A 23 8.04 3.69 -3.67
CA ILE A 23 9.11 3.38 -2.71
C ILE A 23 8.67 2.24 -1.78
N LEU A 24 7.44 2.28 -1.29
CA LEU A 24 6.92 1.21 -0.44
C LEU A 24 6.93 -0.12 -1.19
N ASP A 25 6.53 -0.10 -2.46
CA ASP A 25 6.54 -1.31 -3.30
C ASP A 25 7.96 -1.85 -3.45
N ALA A 26 8.94 -0.96 -3.63
CA ALA A 26 10.34 -1.37 -3.74
C ALA A 26 10.84 -2.06 -2.48
N LEU A 27 10.30 -1.70 -1.31
CA LEU A 27 10.70 -2.27 -0.04
C LEU A 27 9.95 -3.56 0.33
N LEU A 28 8.96 -3.96 -0.48
CA LEU A 28 8.25 -5.21 -0.23
C LEU A 28 9.16 -6.44 -0.30
N THR A 29 10.22 -6.37 -1.09
CA THR A 29 11.15 -7.49 -1.26
C THR A 29 12.24 -7.53 -0.19
N GLY A 30 12.29 -6.54 0.68
CA GLY A 30 13.24 -6.52 1.79
C GLY A 30 13.91 -5.18 1.99
N GLU A 31 14.79 -5.14 2.95
CA GLU A 31 15.55 -3.96 3.35
C GLU A 31 16.49 -3.52 2.23
N LYS A 32 16.59 -2.20 2.00
CA LYS A 32 17.43 -1.64 0.92
C LYS A 32 18.07 -0.33 1.34
N ALA A 33 19.26 -0.10 0.81
CA ALA A 33 19.90 1.20 0.89
C ALA A 33 19.26 2.17 -0.13
N VAL A 34 19.43 3.47 0.10
CA VAL A 34 18.85 4.51 -0.77
C VAL A 34 19.21 4.29 -2.24
N GLY A 35 20.47 3.95 -2.52
CA GLY A 35 20.89 3.72 -3.91
C GLY A 35 20.13 2.62 -4.60
N ALA A 36 19.81 1.54 -3.89
CA ALA A 36 19.03 0.45 -4.45
C ALA A 36 17.59 0.87 -4.71
N ILE A 37 17.02 1.67 -3.80
CA ILE A 37 15.67 2.20 -4.00
C ILE A 37 15.63 3.09 -5.24
N VAL A 38 16.61 3.98 -5.39
CA VAL A 38 16.73 4.87 -6.55
C VAL A 38 16.75 4.05 -7.83
N GLY A 39 17.46 2.93 -7.82
CA GLY A 39 17.53 2.04 -8.99
C GLY A 39 16.19 1.40 -9.35
N ASP A 40 15.32 1.25 -8.38
CA ASP A 40 14.01 0.58 -8.57
C ASP A 40 12.89 1.54 -8.95
N VAL A 41 13.08 2.84 -8.72
CA VAL A 41 12.03 3.84 -8.95
C VAL A 41 12.54 4.91 -9.92
N SER A 42 11.61 5.61 -10.56
CA SER A 42 11.96 6.65 -11.54
C SER A 42 12.05 8.01 -10.86
N MET A 43 12.97 8.14 -9.91
CA MET A 43 13.16 9.38 -9.16
C MET A 43 14.64 9.60 -8.87
N SER A 44 15.00 10.86 -8.66
CA SER A 44 16.37 11.21 -8.24
C SER A 44 16.57 10.83 -6.77
N GLN A 45 17.84 10.72 -6.35
CA GLN A 45 18.16 10.43 -4.97
C GLN A 45 17.60 11.47 -4.00
N PRO A 46 17.70 12.80 -4.28
CA PRO A 46 17.08 13.79 -3.39
C PRO A 46 15.57 13.62 -3.24
N GLN A 47 14.89 13.25 -4.32
CA GLN A 47 13.44 13.00 -4.27
C GLN A 47 13.13 11.79 -3.41
N VAL A 48 13.85 10.70 -3.60
CA VAL A 48 13.68 9.48 -2.82
C VAL A 48 13.93 9.77 -1.35
N SER A 49 15.03 10.49 -1.03
CA SER A 49 15.36 10.83 0.35
C SER A 49 14.27 11.66 1.01
N ARG A 50 13.67 12.59 0.27
CA ARG A 50 12.59 13.43 0.79
C ARG A 50 11.35 12.59 1.10
N HIS A 51 10.98 11.71 0.20
CA HIS A 51 9.83 10.83 0.41
C HIS A 51 10.08 9.83 1.54
N LEU A 52 11.31 9.31 1.66
CA LEU A 52 11.65 8.43 2.77
C LEU A 52 11.52 9.13 4.13
N ARG A 53 11.84 10.44 4.16
CA ARG A 53 11.65 11.22 5.39
C ARG A 53 10.17 11.25 5.80
N VAL A 54 9.30 11.54 4.85
CA VAL A 54 7.85 11.57 5.11
C VAL A 54 7.36 10.21 5.57
N LEU A 55 7.77 9.16 4.87
CA LEU A 55 7.38 7.79 5.22
C LEU A 55 7.90 7.39 6.60
N GLY A 56 9.09 7.85 6.96
CA GLY A 56 9.66 7.61 8.29
C GLY A 56 8.90 8.34 9.38
N GLU A 57 8.44 9.57 9.11
CA GLU A 57 7.69 10.36 10.08
C GLU A 57 6.37 9.70 10.47
N VAL A 58 5.72 9.03 9.52
CA VAL A 58 4.48 8.31 9.82
C VAL A 58 4.72 6.86 10.22
N GLY A 59 5.98 6.43 10.27
CA GLY A 59 6.35 5.11 10.76
C GLY A 59 6.18 3.97 9.76
N LEU A 60 5.92 4.27 8.49
CA LEU A 60 5.76 3.24 7.45
C LEU A 60 7.09 2.65 7.03
N VAL A 61 8.19 3.38 7.25
CA VAL A 61 9.53 2.97 6.90
C VAL A 61 10.41 3.17 8.13
N LYS A 62 11.26 2.19 8.41
CA LYS A 62 12.26 2.25 9.48
C LYS A 62 13.64 2.24 8.86
N CYS A 63 14.56 2.95 9.52
CA CYS A 63 15.93 3.09 9.04
C CYS A 63 16.90 2.60 10.10
N ARG A 64 17.94 1.89 9.68
CA ARG A 64 19.02 1.50 10.58
C ARG A 64 20.35 1.77 9.90
N ALA A 65 21.38 2.02 10.69
CA ALA A 65 22.73 2.19 10.20
C ALA A 65 23.42 0.84 10.10
N GLU A 66 24.16 0.64 9.01
CA GLU A 66 25.04 -0.51 8.86
C GLU A 66 26.36 0.02 8.26
N GLY A 67 27.35 0.18 9.12
CA GLY A 67 28.57 0.86 8.71
C GLY A 67 28.29 2.28 8.32
N ARG A 68 28.66 2.65 7.09
CA ARG A 68 28.41 3.99 6.54
C ARG A 68 27.11 4.08 5.79
N ARG A 69 26.36 2.96 5.66
CA ARG A 69 25.12 2.91 4.90
C ARG A 69 23.94 3.04 5.84
N ARG A 70 22.87 3.55 5.28
CA ARG A 70 21.55 3.52 5.93
C ARG A 70 20.67 2.56 5.15
N LEU A 71 20.05 1.64 5.86
CA LEU A 71 19.17 0.65 5.27
C LEU A 71 17.73 0.94 5.72
N TYR A 72 16.84 0.93 4.76
CA TYR A 72 15.42 1.21 4.98
C TYR A 72 14.60 -0.05 4.82
N ARG A 73 13.65 -0.25 5.71
CA ARG A 73 12.74 -1.39 5.65
C ARG A 73 11.31 -0.95 5.85
N LEU A 74 10.41 -1.72 5.29
CA LEU A 74 8.98 -1.48 5.44
C LEU A 74 8.53 -1.85 6.85
N ALA A 75 7.65 -1.04 7.43
CA ALA A 75 6.98 -1.33 8.69
C ALA A 75 5.47 -1.41 8.41
N PRO A 76 4.99 -2.56 7.87
CA PRO A 76 3.63 -2.64 7.35
C PRO A 76 2.56 -2.57 8.42
N GLU A 77 2.91 -2.79 9.69
CA GLU A 77 1.97 -2.70 10.82
C GLU A 77 1.34 -1.32 10.95
N GLN A 78 2.01 -0.29 10.41
CA GLN A 78 1.47 1.06 10.43
C GLN A 78 0.34 1.26 9.42
N LEU A 79 0.12 0.28 8.55
CA LEU A 79 -0.99 0.32 7.60
C LEU A 79 -2.29 -0.21 8.22
N GLN A 80 -2.27 -0.64 9.48
CA GLN A 80 -3.46 -1.19 10.14
C GLN A 80 -4.69 -0.26 10.05
N PRO A 81 -4.56 1.06 10.24
CA PRO A 81 -5.73 1.93 10.10
C PRO A 81 -6.35 1.89 8.72
N MET A 82 -5.52 1.72 7.68
CA MET A 82 -6.03 1.60 6.32
C MET A 82 -6.75 0.28 6.11
N GLN A 83 -6.20 -0.79 6.65
CA GLN A 83 -6.83 -2.10 6.59
C GLN A 83 -8.20 -2.05 7.29
N ASP A 84 -8.25 -1.42 8.45
CA ASP A 84 -9.51 -1.27 9.20
C ASP A 84 -10.53 -0.46 8.41
N TRP A 85 -10.08 0.60 7.76
CA TRP A 85 -10.97 1.42 6.94
C TRP A 85 -11.49 0.65 5.73
N VAL A 86 -10.61 -0.06 5.01
CA VAL A 86 -11.00 -0.85 3.85
C VAL A 86 -11.95 -1.97 4.24
N ALA A 87 -11.76 -2.56 5.43
CA ALA A 87 -12.60 -3.66 5.91
C ALA A 87 -14.09 -3.29 5.92
N LYS A 88 -14.40 -2.02 6.16
CA LYS A 88 -15.80 -1.55 6.14
C LYS A 88 -16.43 -1.71 4.77
N TYR A 89 -15.63 -1.66 3.73
CA TYR A 89 -16.09 -1.70 2.34
C TYR A 89 -15.94 -3.09 1.71
N GLU A 90 -15.10 -3.94 2.30
CA GLU A 90 -14.86 -5.29 1.77
C GLU A 90 -16.15 -6.09 1.68
N ARG A 91 -17.03 -5.98 2.69
CA ARG A 91 -18.28 -6.68 2.68
C ARG A 91 -19.16 -6.27 1.49
N ALA A 92 -19.24 -4.97 1.22
CA ALA A 92 -19.99 -4.46 0.09
C ALA A 92 -19.39 -4.91 -1.24
N ILE A 93 -18.06 -4.91 -1.34
CA ILE A 93 -17.35 -5.38 -2.53
C ILE A 93 -17.62 -6.87 -2.75
N ASN A 94 -17.49 -7.67 -1.70
CA ASN A 94 -17.68 -9.11 -1.77
C ASN A 94 -19.12 -9.46 -2.09
N ASP A 95 -20.10 -8.78 -1.50
CA ASP A 95 -21.52 -9.00 -1.78
C ASP A 95 -21.81 -8.72 -3.25
N ARG A 96 -21.21 -7.68 -3.81
CA ARG A 96 -21.40 -7.35 -5.22
C ARG A 96 -20.79 -8.42 -6.13
N LEU A 97 -19.59 -8.90 -5.80
CA LEU A 97 -18.93 -9.97 -6.56
C LEU A 97 -19.73 -11.27 -6.47
N ASP A 98 -20.25 -11.61 -5.31
CA ASP A 98 -21.07 -12.79 -5.12
C ASP A 98 -22.33 -12.73 -5.98
N ARG A 99 -22.96 -11.56 -6.09
CA ARG A 99 -24.14 -11.40 -6.94
C ARG A 99 -23.81 -11.58 -8.41
N ILE A 100 -22.64 -11.10 -8.84
CA ILE A 100 -22.18 -11.28 -10.21
C ILE A 100 -21.94 -12.76 -10.48
N GLU A 101 -21.28 -13.47 -9.56
CA GLU A 101 -21.05 -14.92 -9.68
C GLU A 101 -22.36 -15.68 -9.78
N ASP A 102 -23.31 -15.36 -8.90
CA ASP A 102 -24.64 -16.01 -8.91
C ASP A 102 -25.34 -15.79 -10.25
N TYR A 103 -25.25 -14.58 -10.78
CA TYR A 103 -25.85 -14.24 -12.06
C TYR A 103 -25.20 -15.03 -13.20
N LEU A 104 -23.87 -15.11 -13.21
CA LEU A 104 -23.14 -15.84 -14.22
C LEU A 104 -23.44 -17.34 -14.16
N GLU A 105 -23.55 -17.90 -12.96
CA GLU A 105 -23.93 -19.29 -12.77
C GLU A 105 -25.35 -19.55 -13.30
N ALA A 106 -26.27 -18.63 -13.03
CA ALA A 106 -27.64 -18.75 -13.52
C ALA A 106 -27.68 -18.73 -15.05
N LEU A 107 -26.90 -17.84 -15.68
CA LEU A 107 -26.80 -17.79 -17.13
C LEU A 107 -26.21 -19.09 -17.71
N GLN A 108 -25.22 -19.62 -17.04
CA GLN A 108 -24.56 -20.86 -17.44
C GLN A 108 -25.54 -22.05 -17.37
N ARG A 109 -26.34 -22.12 -16.31
CA ARG A 109 -27.37 -23.16 -16.18
C ARG A 109 -28.43 -23.05 -17.26
N GLN A 110 -28.83 -21.83 -17.62
CA GLN A 110 -29.77 -21.62 -18.72
C GLN A 110 -29.20 -22.07 -20.06
N GLY A 111 -27.91 -21.81 -20.28
CA GLY A 111 -27.24 -22.25 -21.48
C GLY A 111 -27.18 -23.78 -21.57
N ASP A 112 -26.88 -24.43 -20.45
CA ASP A 112 -26.82 -25.90 -20.41
C ASP A 112 -28.22 -26.49 -20.66
N ASP A 113 -29.27 -25.88 -20.11
CA ASP A 113 -30.64 -26.36 -20.32
C ASP A 113 -31.08 -26.16 -21.77
N SER A 114 -30.59 -25.16 -22.46
CA SER A 114 -30.97 -24.91 -23.83
C SER A 114 -30.25 -25.80 -24.85
N ASP A 115 -29.21 -26.50 -24.44
CA ASP A 115 -28.44 -27.40 -25.29
C ASP A 115 -29.02 -28.80 -25.36
N THR A 116 -30.09 -29.07 -24.65
CA THR A 116 -30.78 -30.36 -24.71
C THR A 116 -31.96 -30.35 -25.72
#